data_243b42897dcd6a3c49f8dc98c68ddcf7
#
_entry.id   243b42897dcd6a3c49f8dc98c68ddcf7
#
_cell.length_a   1.000
_cell.length_b   1.000
_cell.length_c   1.000
_cell.angle_alpha   90.00
_cell.angle_beta   90.00
_cell.angle_gamma   90.00
#
_symmetry.space_group_name_H-M   'P 1'
#
loop_
_entity.id
_entity.type
_entity.pdbx_description
1 polymer ?
#
loop_
_entity_poly.entity_id
_entity_poly.type
_entity_poly.pdbx_seq_one_letter_code
_entity_poly.pdbx_strand_id
1 'polypeptide(L)'
;MDPLTITAAVGIASKAFETIKAGFQLGRDVESMTGDLSRWMGAVSDVDNAEKQAKNPPLFKKVMYASSIEQTALEAFAAKKKLAQQRQELKTFLNYTFGPTAYAELLQMEGQIRKDRQKLIYERQQLRDKIISVLGILFVSSLALILIVFILYNLKNKYGW
;
A
#
# COMPACT_ATOMS: atom_id res chain seq x y z
N MET A 1 -5.03 6.67 -3.38
CA MET A 1 -4.02 6.41 -4.44
C MET A 1 -4.58 6.95 -5.72
N ASP A 2 -3.78 7.64 -6.47
CA ASP A 2 -4.20 8.25 -7.73
C ASP A 2 -4.11 7.23 -8.88
N PRO A 3 -4.85 7.39 -10.00
CA PRO A 3 -4.80 6.49 -11.15
C PRO A 3 -3.37 6.30 -11.69
N LEU A 4 -2.51 7.30 -11.56
CA LEU A 4 -1.09 7.22 -11.87
C LEU A 4 -0.35 6.11 -11.09
N THR A 5 -0.81 5.78 -9.87
CA THR A 5 -0.18 4.73 -9.05
C THR A 5 -0.58 3.33 -9.50
N ILE A 6 -1.79 3.12 -10.03
CA ILE A 6 -2.21 1.82 -10.59
C ILE A 6 -1.44 1.54 -11.87
N THR A 7 -1.36 2.50 -12.78
CA THR A 7 -0.60 2.38 -14.03
C THR A 7 0.88 2.13 -13.77
N ALA A 8 1.46 2.83 -12.80
CA ALA A 8 2.85 2.61 -12.39
C ALA A 8 3.05 1.20 -11.80
N ALA A 9 2.15 0.73 -10.93
CA ALA A 9 2.21 -0.61 -10.36
C ALA A 9 2.10 -1.70 -11.45
N VAL A 10 1.19 -1.54 -12.42
CA VAL A 10 1.07 -2.45 -13.57
C VAL A 10 2.33 -2.42 -14.43
N GLY A 11 2.95 -1.26 -14.63
CA GLY A 11 4.21 -1.12 -15.34
C GLY A 11 5.34 -1.89 -14.66
N ILE A 12 5.49 -1.74 -13.34
CA ILE A 12 6.47 -2.48 -12.54
C ILE A 12 6.21 -3.98 -12.61
N ALA A 13 4.94 -4.42 -12.44
CA ALA A 13 4.57 -5.82 -12.54
C ALA A 13 4.90 -6.39 -13.91
N SER A 14 4.53 -5.70 -14.99
CA SER A 14 4.80 -6.18 -16.35
C SER A 14 6.29 -6.29 -16.64
N LYS A 15 7.09 -5.32 -16.22
CA LYS A 15 8.55 -5.37 -16.40
C LYS A 15 9.18 -6.52 -15.61
N ALA A 16 8.78 -6.70 -14.35
CA ALA A 16 9.25 -7.81 -13.53
C ALA A 16 8.84 -9.17 -14.14
N PHE A 17 7.60 -9.27 -14.64
CA PHE A 17 7.10 -10.48 -15.29
C PHE A 17 7.90 -10.85 -16.55
N GLU A 18 8.23 -9.87 -17.41
CA GLU A 18 9.06 -10.12 -18.60
C GLU A 18 10.48 -10.58 -18.19
N THR A 19 11.05 -10.01 -17.13
CA THR A 19 12.36 -10.45 -16.61
C THR A 19 12.29 -11.89 -16.10
N ILE A 20 11.22 -12.26 -15.38
CA ILE A 20 10.98 -13.61 -14.88
C ILE A 20 10.85 -14.58 -16.06
N LYS A 21 10.05 -14.22 -17.06
CA LYS A 21 9.83 -15.03 -18.27
C LYS A 21 11.12 -15.27 -19.04
N ALA A 22 11.92 -14.23 -19.25
CA ALA A 22 13.24 -14.32 -19.86
C ALA A 22 14.19 -15.20 -19.03
N GLY A 23 14.15 -15.08 -17.70
CA GLY A 23 14.93 -15.91 -16.79
C GLY A 23 14.61 -17.39 -16.94
N PHE A 24 13.32 -17.78 -16.99
CA PHE A 24 12.90 -19.16 -17.23
C PHE A 24 13.35 -19.69 -18.60
N GLN A 25 13.27 -18.85 -19.64
CA GLN A 25 13.73 -19.23 -20.98
C GLN A 25 15.23 -19.50 -21.03
N LEU A 26 16.01 -18.81 -20.16
CA LEU A 26 17.44 -19.01 -19.99
C LEU A 26 17.80 -20.13 -19.01
N GLY A 27 16.81 -20.87 -18.49
CA GLY A 27 17.01 -21.97 -17.55
C GLY A 27 17.42 -21.52 -16.13
N ARG A 28 17.13 -20.26 -15.75
CA ARG A 28 17.38 -19.80 -14.39
C ARG A 28 16.42 -20.46 -13.40
N ASP A 29 16.92 -20.71 -12.20
CA ASP A 29 16.13 -21.23 -11.09
C ASP A 29 15.27 -20.15 -10.42
N VAL A 30 14.27 -20.58 -9.65
CA VAL A 30 13.36 -19.69 -8.91
C VAL A 30 14.11 -18.84 -7.89
N GLU A 31 15.12 -19.40 -7.25
CA GLU A 31 15.92 -18.71 -6.23
C GLU A 31 16.65 -17.51 -6.79
N SER A 32 17.24 -17.65 -7.98
CA SER A 32 17.94 -16.56 -8.65
C SER A 32 17.00 -15.44 -9.13
N MET A 33 15.70 -15.70 -9.24
CA MET A 33 14.66 -14.76 -9.67
C MET A 33 13.81 -14.22 -8.52
N THR A 34 14.14 -14.54 -7.25
CA THR A 34 13.38 -14.13 -6.07
C THR A 34 13.13 -12.61 -6.02
N GLY A 35 14.11 -11.81 -6.42
CA GLY A 35 13.99 -10.35 -6.48
C GLY A 35 12.92 -9.88 -7.46
N ASP A 36 12.87 -10.47 -8.66
CA ASP A 36 11.90 -10.11 -9.69
C ASP A 36 10.50 -10.64 -9.34
N LEU A 37 10.41 -11.85 -8.78
CA LEU A 37 9.18 -12.42 -8.23
C LEU A 37 8.62 -11.53 -7.11
N SER A 38 9.46 -11.08 -6.18
CA SER A 38 9.07 -10.17 -5.11
C SER A 38 8.55 -8.82 -5.62
N ARG A 39 9.19 -8.25 -6.65
CA ARG A 39 8.71 -7.01 -7.30
C ARG A 39 7.36 -7.22 -7.96
N TRP A 40 7.20 -8.32 -8.70
CA TRP A 40 5.93 -8.65 -9.33
C TRP A 40 4.81 -8.82 -8.32
N MET A 41 5.03 -9.64 -7.28
CA MET A 41 4.06 -9.85 -6.19
C MET A 41 3.71 -8.55 -5.46
N GLY A 42 4.73 -7.71 -5.23
CA GLY A 42 4.55 -6.40 -4.63
C GLY A 42 3.62 -5.52 -5.43
N ALA A 43 3.85 -5.43 -6.73
CA ALA A 43 3.01 -4.64 -7.63
C ALA A 43 1.59 -5.21 -7.76
N VAL A 44 1.42 -6.53 -7.76
CA VAL A 44 0.09 -7.18 -7.68
C VAL A 44 -0.65 -6.76 -6.41
N SER A 45 0.03 -6.81 -5.26
CA SER A 45 -0.55 -6.37 -3.98
C SER A 45 -0.95 -4.89 -3.99
N ASP A 46 -0.17 -4.03 -4.65
CA ASP A 46 -0.46 -2.60 -4.75
C ASP A 46 -1.72 -2.34 -5.60
N VAL A 47 -1.92 -3.09 -6.70
CA VAL A 47 -3.14 -3.02 -7.51
C VAL A 47 -4.36 -3.56 -6.75
N ASP A 48 -4.24 -4.68 -6.03
CA ASP A 48 -5.31 -5.21 -5.18
C ASP A 48 -5.73 -4.20 -4.09
N ASN A 49 -4.76 -3.50 -3.48
CA ASN A 49 -5.05 -2.47 -2.49
C ASN A 49 -5.71 -1.24 -3.11
N ALA A 50 -5.30 -0.83 -4.31
CA ALA A 50 -5.92 0.26 -5.03
C ALA A 50 -7.39 -0.06 -5.40
N GLU A 51 -7.68 -1.29 -5.83
CA GLU A 51 -9.05 -1.74 -6.09
C GLU A 51 -9.92 -1.70 -4.83
N LYS A 52 -9.41 -2.19 -3.70
CA LYS A 52 -10.13 -2.14 -2.41
C LYS A 52 -10.44 -0.71 -1.99
N GLN A 53 -9.48 0.21 -2.17
CA GLN A 53 -9.69 1.63 -1.87
C GLN A 53 -10.68 2.30 -2.83
N ALA A 54 -10.69 1.90 -4.11
CA ALA A 54 -11.66 2.39 -5.09
C ALA A 54 -13.09 1.91 -4.76
N LYS A 55 -13.24 0.67 -4.27
CA LYS A 55 -14.54 0.12 -3.84
C LYS A 55 -15.06 0.74 -2.54
N ASN A 56 -14.16 1.11 -1.63
CA ASN A 56 -14.47 1.70 -0.33
C ASN A 56 -13.73 3.02 -0.14
N PRO A 57 -14.04 4.06 -0.92
CA PRO A 57 -13.38 5.35 -0.81
C PRO A 57 -13.76 6.04 0.51
N PRO A 58 -12.81 6.77 1.15
CA PRO A 58 -13.12 7.61 2.30
C PRO A 58 -14.22 8.61 1.97
N LEU A 59 -15.09 8.91 2.95
CA LEU A 59 -16.27 9.77 2.77
C LEU A 59 -15.94 11.10 2.09
N PHE A 60 -14.83 11.72 2.43
CA PHE A 60 -14.40 12.98 1.83
C PHE A 60 -14.09 12.86 0.33
N LYS A 61 -13.49 11.76 -0.12
CA LYS A 61 -13.23 11.50 -1.54
C LYS A 61 -14.52 11.22 -2.33
N LYS A 62 -15.52 10.59 -1.71
CA LYS A 62 -16.83 10.35 -2.35
C LYS A 62 -17.51 11.64 -2.77
N VAL A 63 -17.40 12.68 -1.96
CA VAL A 63 -18.11 13.96 -2.20
C VAL A 63 -17.41 14.82 -3.25
N MET A 64 -16.07 14.80 -3.32
CA MET A 64 -15.33 15.71 -4.18
C MET A 64 -14.93 15.14 -5.54
N TYR A 65 -14.85 13.81 -5.70
CA TYR A 65 -14.23 13.18 -6.88
C TYR A 65 -14.99 11.94 -7.39
N ALA A 66 -16.31 12.02 -7.55
CA ALA A 66 -17.11 10.88 -8.00
C ALA A 66 -16.65 10.31 -9.36
N SER A 67 -16.38 11.16 -10.35
CA SER A 67 -15.93 10.72 -11.68
C SER A 67 -14.54 10.07 -11.68
N SER A 68 -13.64 10.53 -10.82
CA SER A 68 -12.29 9.94 -10.71
C SER A 68 -12.30 8.58 -10.03
N ILE A 69 -13.32 8.28 -9.22
CA ILE A 69 -13.49 6.98 -8.56
C ILE A 69 -13.87 5.90 -9.59
N GLU A 70 -14.80 6.21 -10.49
CA GLU A 70 -15.21 5.29 -11.55
C GLU A 70 -14.06 4.96 -12.51
N GLN A 71 -13.31 5.98 -12.94
CA GLN A 71 -12.13 5.78 -13.76
C GLN A 71 -11.08 4.92 -13.05
N THR A 72 -10.78 5.22 -11.79
CA THR A 72 -9.84 4.44 -10.97
C THR A 72 -10.29 2.99 -10.80
N ALA A 73 -11.60 2.76 -10.63
CA ALA A 73 -12.16 1.41 -10.51
C ALA A 73 -12.02 0.61 -11.82
N LEU A 74 -12.27 1.26 -12.97
CA LEU A 74 -12.13 0.65 -14.29
C LEU A 74 -10.66 0.31 -14.60
N GLU A 75 -9.74 1.23 -14.31
CA GLU A 75 -8.30 1.01 -14.45
C GLU A 75 -7.81 -0.12 -13.54
N ALA A 76 -8.28 -0.17 -12.29
CA ALA A 76 -7.96 -1.25 -11.36
C ALA A 76 -8.48 -2.61 -11.86
N PHE A 77 -9.67 -2.64 -12.45
CA PHE A 77 -10.24 -3.86 -13.03
C PHE A 77 -9.42 -4.35 -14.23
N ALA A 78 -9.07 -3.46 -15.16
CA ALA A 78 -8.25 -3.79 -16.33
C ALA A 78 -6.85 -4.28 -15.91
N ALA A 79 -6.23 -3.59 -14.94
CA ALA A 79 -4.97 -3.97 -14.34
C ALA A 79 -5.02 -5.37 -13.74
N LYS A 80 -6.05 -5.65 -12.95
CA LYS A 80 -6.25 -6.96 -12.32
C LYS A 80 -6.40 -8.09 -13.33
N LYS A 81 -7.14 -7.86 -14.41
CA LYS A 81 -7.29 -8.84 -15.49
C LYS A 81 -5.94 -9.17 -16.13
N LYS A 82 -5.11 -8.15 -16.41
CA LYS A 82 -3.76 -8.33 -16.95
C LYS A 82 -2.86 -9.11 -15.99
N LEU A 83 -2.89 -8.76 -14.71
CA LEU A 83 -2.09 -9.44 -13.68
C LEU A 83 -2.55 -10.88 -13.45
N ALA A 84 -3.86 -11.16 -13.57
CA ALA A 84 -4.39 -12.52 -13.50
C ALA A 84 -3.89 -13.38 -14.69
N GLN A 85 -3.80 -12.81 -15.87
CA GLN A 85 -3.22 -13.48 -17.04
C GLN A 85 -1.73 -13.79 -16.80
N GLN A 86 -0.94 -12.81 -16.35
CA GLN A 86 0.48 -13.02 -16.01
C GLN A 86 0.65 -14.12 -14.95
N ARG A 87 -0.23 -14.15 -13.94
CA ARG A 87 -0.24 -15.18 -12.91
C ARG A 87 -0.49 -16.58 -13.49
N GLN A 88 -1.41 -16.69 -14.43
CA GLN A 88 -1.70 -17.97 -15.09
C GLN A 88 -0.52 -18.44 -15.96
N GLU A 89 0.11 -17.53 -16.69
CA GLU A 89 1.33 -17.84 -17.45
C GLU A 89 2.46 -18.29 -16.50
N LEU A 90 2.68 -17.57 -15.41
CA LEU A 90 3.69 -17.92 -14.40
C LEU A 90 3.43 -19.30 -13.79
N LYS A 91 2.16 -19.61 -13.46
CA LYS A 91 1.76 -20.94 -12.99
C LYS A 91 2.13 -22.03 -14.00
N THR A 92 1.84 -21.81 -15.26
CA THR A 92 2.15 -22.77 -16.33
C THR A 92 3.64 -23.00 -16.46
N PHE A 93 4.44 -21.91 -16.44
CA PHE A 93 5.90 -22.00 -16.51
C PHE A 93 6.48 -22.75 -15.30
N LEU A 94 6.08 -22.38 -14.08
CA LEU A 94 6.57 -23.03 -12.87
C LEU A 94 6.26 -24.52 -12.82
N ASN A 95 5.00 -24.87 -13.12
CA ASN A 95 4.58 -26.27 -13.10
C ASN A 95 5.28 -27.11 -14.18
N TYR A 96 5.56 -26.52 -15.34
CA TYR A 96 6.26 -27.20 -16.42
C TYR A 96 7.76 -27.40 -16.11
N THR A 97 8.40 -26.37 -15.55
CA THR A 97 9.86 -26.35 -15.37
C THR A 97 10.30 -27.01 -14.05
N PHE A 98 9.57 -26.79 -12.97
CA PHE A 98 9.96 -27.18 -11.61
C PHE A 98 9.00 -28.20 -10.96
N GLY A 99 7.93 -28.58 -11.66
CA GLY A 99 6.94 -29.53 -11.16
C GLY A 99 5.72 -28.89 -10.50
N PRO A 100 4.69 -29.68 -10.17
CA PRO A 100 3.37 -29.19 -9.75
C PRO A 100 3.36 -28.49 -8.39
N THR A 101 4.39 -28.69 -7.55
CA THR A 101 4.51 -28.07 -6.22
C THR A 101 5.08 -26.65 -6.27
N ALA A 102 5.85 -26.31 -7.30
CA ALA A 102 6.56 -25.05 -7.41
C ALA A 102 5.63 -23.83 -7.35
N TYR A 103 4.46 -23.92 -7.97
CA TYR A 103 3.47 -22.85 -7.87
C TYR A 103 2.87 -22.71 -6.47
N ALA A 104 2.71 -23.80 -5.73
CA ALA A 104 2.24 -23.77 -4.35
C ALA A 104 3.27 -23.09 -3.41
N GLU A 105 4.55 -23.36 -3.62
CA GLU A 105 5.65 -22.71 -2.90
C GLU A 105 5.68 -21.20 -3.18
N LEU A 106 5.49 -20.80 -4.44
CA LEU A 106 5.35 -19.40 -4.82
C LEU A 106 4.19 -18.70 -4.09
N LEU A 107 3.02 -19.36 -4.02
CA LEU A 107 1.86 -18.83 -3.30
C LEU A 107 2.12 -18.68 -1.79
N GLN A 108 2.85 -19.60 -1.20
CA GLN A 108 3.25 -19.53 0.19
C GLN A 108 4.19 -18.34 0.44
N MET A 109 5.18 -18.14 -0.42
CA MET A 109 6.07 -16.97 -0.40
C MET A 109 5.29 -15.66 -0.57
N GLU A 110 4.35 -15.59 -1.51
CA GLU A 110 3.46 -14.43 -1.70
C GLU A 110 2.67 -14.12 -0.41
N GLY A 111 2.15 -15.15 0.24
CA GLY A 111 1.43 -15.01 1.51
C GLY A 111 2.30 -14.41 2.63
N GLN A 112 3.56 -14.82 2.72
CA GLN A 112 4.52 -14.26 3.68
C GLN A 112 4.83 -12.80 3.38
N ILE A 113 5.15 -12.46 2.13
CA ILE A 113 5.43 -11.09 1.70
C ILE A 113 4.24 -10.16 2.00
N ARG A 114 3.01 -10.62 1.75
CA ARG A 114 1.80 -9.86 2.10
C ARG A 114 1.68 -9.59 3.59
N LYS A 115 1.93 -10.58 4.43
CA LYS A 115 1.90 -10.44 5.89
C LYS A 115 2.94 -9.44 6.38
N ASP A 116 4.16 -9.53 5.86
CA ASP A 116 5.25 -8.64 6.27
C ASP A 116 4.99 -7.18 5.82
N ARG A 117 4.47 -6.98 4.61
CA ARG A 117 4.01 -5.66 4.16
C ARG A 117 2.88 -5.10 5.04
N GLN A 118 1.91 -5.93 5.42
CA GLN A 118 0.84 -5.50 6.31
C GLN A 118 1.40 -5.07 7.67
N LYS A 119 2.31 -5.83 8.27
CA LYS A 119 2.97 -5.45 9.52
C LYS A 119 3.66 -4.09 9.41
N LEU A 120 4.46 -3.87 8.37
CA LEU A 120 5.14 -2.59 8.15
C LEU A 120 4.15 -1.42 7.99
N ILE A 121 3.00 -1.63 7.33
CA ILE A 121 1.95 -0.62 7.20
C ILE A 121 1.34 -0.31 8.57
N TYR A 122 1.04 -1.33 9.38
CA TYR A 122 0.50 -1.16 10.74
C TYR A 122 1.48 -0.44 11.65
N GLU A 123 2.75 -0.78 11.62
CA GLU A 123 3.79 -0.11 12.42
C GLU A 123 3.90 1.39 12.08
N ARG A 124 3.89 1.72 10.77
CA ARG A 124 3.89 3.12 10.33
C ARG A 124 2.62 3.89 10.74
N GLN A 125 1.47 3.23 10.70
CA GLN A 125 0.21 3.83 11.15
C GLN A 125 0.24 4.09 12.66
N GLN A 126 0.68 3.12 13.47
CA GLN A 126 0.79 3.27 14.92
C GLN A 126 1.76 4.39 15.31
N LEU A 127 2.90 4.51 14.62
CA LEU A 127 3.85 5.61 14.85
C LEU A 127 3.21 6.96 14.54
N ARG A 128 2.50 7.08 13.42
CA ARG A 128 1.82 8.32 13.05
C ARG A 128 0.72 8.69 14.03
N ASP A 129 -0.07 7.72 14.48
CA ASP A 129 -1.15 7.96 15.45
C ASP A 129 -0.60 8.38 16.81
N LYS A 130 0.54 7.80 17.25
CA LYS A 130 1.26 8.26 18.45
C LYS A 130 1.76 9.69 18.31
N ILE A 131 2.36 10.04 17.17
CA ILE A 131 2.84 11.41 16.91
C ILE A 131 1.68 12.42 16.94
N ILE A 132 0.56 12.09 16.29
CA ILE A 132 -0.63 12.95 16.28
C ILE A 132 -1.19 13.12 17.69
N SER A 133 -1.26 12.04 18.49
CA SER A 133 -1.71 12.11 19.87
C SER A 133 -0.82 12.99 20.73
N VAL A 134 0.50 12.85 20.63
CA VAL A 134 1.45 13.66 21.38
C VAL A 134 1.35 15.14 20.99
N LEU A 135 1.26 15.45 19.70
CA LEU A 135 1.05 16.81 19.21
C LEU A 135 -0.27 17.40 19.70
N GLY A 136 -1.33 16.62 19.73
CA GLY A 136 -2.64 17.02 20.26
C GLY A 136 -2.57 17.39 21.75
N ILE A 137 -1.92 16.55 22.56
CA ILE A 137 -1.73 16.81 23.99
C ILE A 137 -0.91 18.08 24.22
N LEU A 138 0.18 18.27 23.47
CA LEU A 138 1.01 19.47 23.56
C LEU A 138 0.22 20.73 23.18
N PHE A 139 -0.61 20.66 22.16
CA PHE A 139 -1.44 21.78 21.73
C PHE A 139 -2.46 22.17 22.80
N VAL A 140 -3.18 21.19 23.37
CA VAL A 140 -4.16 21.45 24.44
C VAL A 140 -3.49 22.00 25.70
N SER A 141 -2.33 21.46 26.09
CA SER A 141 -1.58 21.94 27.25
C SER A 141 -1.08 23.38 27.07
N SER A 142 -0.65 23.73 25.85
CA SER A 142 -0.22 25.11 25.55
C SER A 142 -1.37 26.12 25.65
N LEU A 143 -2.56 25.75 25.15
CA LEU A 143 -3.77 26.56 25.27
C LEU A 143 -4.17 26.77 26.74
N ALA A 144 -4.11 25.73 27.58
CA ALA A 144 -4.40 25.81 29.00
C ALA A 144 -3.43 26.77 29.72
N LEU A 145 -2.13 26.69 29.41
CA LEU A 145 -1.14 27.61 29.96
C LEU A 145 -1.42 29.06 29.57
N ILE A 146 -1.74 29.33 28.32
CA ILE A 146 -2.08 30.67 27.83
C ILE A 146 -3.31 31.21 28.58
N LEU A 147 -4.34 30.41 28.81
CA LEU A 147 -5.52 30.81 29.58
C LEU A 147 -5.18 31.13 31.02
N ILE A 148 -4.34 30.32 31.69
CA ILE A 148 -3.92 30.56 33.05
C ILE A 148 -3.14 31.90 33.14
N VAL A 149 -2.21 32.14 32.25
CA VAL A 149 -1.44 33.40 32.20
C VAL A 149 -2.36 34.58 31.95
N PHE A 150 -3.33 34.45 31.06
CA PHE A 150 -4.33 35.50 30.79
C PHE A 150 -5.19 35.82 32.00
N ILE A 151 -5.64 34.81 32.74
CA ILE A 151 -6.43 34.97 33.96
C ILE A 151 -5.58 35.67 35.03
N LEU A 152 -4.33 35.27 35.26
CA LEU A 152 -3.43 35.87 36.22
C LEU A 152 -3.12 37.33 35.87
N TYR A 153 -2.93 37.63 34.59
CA TYR A 153 -2.73 38.99 34.11
C TYR A 153 -3.95 39.89 34.38
N ASN A 154 -5.15 39.38 34.10
CA ASN A 154 -6.40 40.12 34.40
C ASN A 154 -6.61 40.35 35.92
N LEU A 155 -6.33 39.32 36.74
CA LEU A 155 -6.41 39.46 38.21
C LEU A 155 -5.42 40.48 38.74
N LYS A 156 -4.18 40.46 38.25
CA LYS A 156 -3.16 41.47 38.62
C LYS A 156 -3.61 42.89 38.27
N ASN A 157 -4.18 43.09 37.09
CA ASN A 157 -4.65 44.40 36.65
C ASN A 157 -5.88 44.92 37.42
N LYS A 158 -6.73 44.00 37.89
CA LYS A 158 -7.96 44.34 38.61
C LYS A 158 -7.78 44.52 40.11
N TYR A 159 -6.84 43.82 40.74
CA TYR A 159 -6.63 43.79 42.17
C TYR A 159 -5.29 44.37 42.64
N GLY A 160 -4.44 44.87 41.75
CA GLY A 160 -3.26 45.65 42.09
C GLY A 160 -2.16 44.90 42.85
N TRP A 161 -1.97 43.65 42.58
CA TRP A 161 -0.88 42.82 43.14
C TRP A 161 0.41 43.01 42.38
#